data_44ed8d10168c1c1cae98e32492b50219
#
_entry.id   44ed8d10168c1c1cae98e32492b50219
#
_cell.length_a   1.000
_cell.length_b   1.000
_cell.length_c   1.000
_cell.angle_alpha   90.00
_cell.angle_beta   90.00
_cell.angle_gamma   90.00
#
_symmetry.space_group_name_H-M   'P 1'
#
loop_
_entity.id
_entity.type
_entity.pdbx_description
1 polymer ?
#
loop_
_entity_poly.entity_id
_entity_poly.type
_entity_poly.pdbx_seq_one_letter_code
_entity_poly.pdbx_strand_id
1 'polypeptide(L)'
;MNRIFPVALLAAVLGLTSAPAAKIKSISSSGEQAGNEAIKAFDQDAGTRWAMQGRGTWIQCELDQEVELSAVGIGFQSAERNYSFEMTTSNDGKNWNNPAKLQSEGRSGVVTYKIPVRKARWLRLTVFGSNENDWANVHTIHLPGITPGVALVQDVGKKPQFVVTEWATDPAIANTVAISVDDQGRAYVTAARRRKQSSLDIRNHQDLVKKDLSLTTVEERRAWYREYLTGKNWIPDRNGDGARDWRDLTVQKDSVIQVADKDGDGKGEAIRTLGEFHTEVTGIAAGVLAVNSDVFVAAEPDFLRYHDSDGDGFPDAREVVATGFQVHMGQGGHNLSGVALGPDGRVYWSLGDKGHYVKTREGKIYHQPNSGGIFRCELDGSQVERYSSGERNAQELAFDAHGNLFSMDNDGDYP
;
A
#
# COMPACT_ATOMS: atom_id res chain seq x y z
N MET A 1 -19.27 58.52 47.44
CA MET A 1 -19.01 58.28 46.02
C MET A 1 -17.73 57.44 45.89
N ASN A 2 -17.81 56.13 45.95
CA ASN A 2 -16.69 55.22 45.82
C ASN A 2 -16.63 54.72 44.37
N ARG A 3 -15.59 55.08 43.64
CA ARG A 3 -15.32 54.53 42.31
C ARG A 3 -14.46 53.28 42.46
N ILE A 4 -14.99 52.15 42.07
CA ILE A 4 -14.28 50.86 41.96
C ILE A 4 -13.73 50.78 40.53
N PHE A 5 -12.42 50.63 40.35
CA PHE A 5 -11.76 50.30 39.09
C PHE A 5 -11.65 48.78 38.96
N PRO A 6 -12.01 48.19 37.83
CA PRO A 6 -11.74 46.75 37.62
C PRO A 6 -10.28 46.54 37.24
N VAL A 7 -9.62 45.63 37.97
CA VAL A 7 -8.29 45.11 37.63
C VAL A 7 -8.52 44.04 36.56
N ALA A 8 -8.03 44.30 35.35
CA ALA A 8 -7.97 43.29 34.28
C ALA A 8 -6.79 42.36 34.57
N LEU A 9 -7.10 41.11 34.89
CA LEU A 9 -6.15 40.03 35.02
C LEU A 9 -5.77 39.52 33.61
N LEU A 10 -4.58 39.86 33.14
CA LEU A 10 -4.01 39.38 31.87
C LEU A 10 -3.47 37.95 32.11
N ALA A 11 -4.22 36.93 31.77
CA ALA A 11 -3.74 35.57 31.77
C ALA A 11 -2.85 35.35 30.53
N ALA A 12 -1.53 35.32 30.72
CA ALA A 12 -0.59 34.90 29.73
C ALA A 12 -0.71 33.38 29.55
N VAL A 13 -1.36 32.94 28.45
CA VAL A 13 -1.32 31.56 28.01
C VAL A 13 0.05 31.30 27.43
N LEU A 14 0.96 30.75 28.23
CA LEU A 14 2.18 30.14 27.74
C LEU A 14 1.81 28.89 26.93
N GLY A 15 1.78 29.00 25.61
CA GLY A 15 1.71 27.88 24.70
C GLY A 15 2.97 27.03 24.85
N LEU A 16 2.88 25.97 25.61
CA LEU A 16 3.88 24.89 25.60
C LEU A 16 3.77 24.19 24.25
N THR A 17 4.54 24.64 23.27
CA THR A 17 4.82 23.83 22.09
C THR A 17 5.69 22.67 22.56
N SER A 18 5.11 21.46 22.64
CA SER A 18 5.90 20.25 22.84
C SER A 18 6.91 20.16 21.68
N ALA A 19 8.19 19.99 21.99
CA ALA A 19 9.20 19.70 20.97
C ALA A 19 8.75 18.48 20.17
N PRO A 20 8.97 18.45 18.85
CA PRO A 20 8.61 17.30 18.03
C PRO A 20 9.27 16.04 18.58
N ALA A 21 8.55 14.91 18.58
CA ALA A 21 9.07 13.62 19.02
C ALA A 21 10.31 13.26 18.19
N ALA A 22 11.38 12.79 18.85
CA ALA A 22 12.59 12.35 18.18
C ALA A 22 12.29 11.16 17.24
N LYS A 23 13.05 11.05 16.15
CA LYS A 23 12.90 9.99 15.14
C LYS A 23 14.21 9.21 14.98
N ILE A 24 14.11 7.96 14.59
CA ILE A 24 15.26 7.18 14.16
C ILE A 24 15.69 7.71 12.78
N LYS A 25 16.94 8.16 12.69
CA LYS A 25 17.54 8.72 11.49
C LYS A 25 18.21 7.64 10.62
N SER A 26 18.93 6.73 11.26
CA SER A 26 19.62 5.61 10.58
C SER A 26 19.72 4.38 11.46
N ILE A 27 19.87 3.22 10.82
CA ILE A 27 20.12 1.92 11.46
C ILE A 27 21.32 1.30 10.79
N SER A 28 22.17 0.64 11.57
CA SER A 28 23.29 -0.17 11.07
C SER A 28 23.53 -1.36 11.97
N SER A 29 24.19 -2.38 11.45
CA SER A 29 24.53 -3.61 12.19
C SER A 29 25.94 -4.11 11.85
N SER A 30 26.46 -5.01 12.66
CA SER A 30 27.72 -5.71 12.39
C SER A 30 27.62 -6.67 11.19
N GLY A 31 26.40 -6.99 10.76
CA GLY A 31 26.05 -7.87 9.67
C GLY A 31 24.62 -8.37 9.84
N GLU A 32 24.13 -9.06 8.82
CA GLU A 32 22.77 -9.56 8.77
C GLU A 32 22.65 -10.82 7.92
N GLN A 33 21.69 -11.67 8.25
CA GLN A 33 21.32 -12.82 7.44
C GLN A 33 20.38 -12.34 6.33
N ALA A 34 20.56 -12.83 5.12
CA ALA A 34 19.65 -12.53 4.00
C ALA A 34 18.20 -12.85 4.38
N GLY A 35 17.29 -11.88 4.15
CA GLY A 35 15.90 -11.96 4.56
C GLY A 35 15.62 -11.60 6.03
N ASN A 36 16.66 -11.28 6.82
CA ASN A 36 16.54 -10.87 8.23
C ASN A 36 17.40 -9.63 8.51
N GLU A 37 17.14 -8.57 7.77
CA GLU A 37 17.89 -7.32 7.74
C GLU A 37 17.69 -6.51 9.03
N ALA A 38 18.65 -5.64 9.37
CA ALA A 38 18.66 -4.84 10.60
C ALA A 38 17.39 -3.99 10.79
N ILE A 39 16.83 -3.47 9.70
CA ILE A 39 15.62 -2.66 9.74
C ILE A 39 14.41 -3.40 10.35
N LYS A 40 14.34 -4.72 10.20
CA LYS A 40 13.26 -5.56 10.69
C LYS A 40 13.17 -5.63 12.22
N ALA A 41 14.23 -5.24 12.93
CA ALA A 41 14.14 -5.06 14.37
C ALA A 41 13.47 -3.73 14.81
N PHE A 42 13.21 -2.82 13.88
CA PHE A 42 12.63 -1.51 14.16
C PHE A 42 11.30 -1.24 13.43
N ASP A 43 10.80 -2.18 12.63
CA ASP A 43 9.56 -2.06 11.85
C ASP A 43 8.28 -2.28 12.67
N GLN A 44 8.43 -2.66 13.95
CA GLN A 44 7.35 -2.98 14.89
C GLN A 44 6.49 -4.20 14.48
N ASP A 45 6.98 -5.01 13.54
CA ASP A 45 6.35 -6.27 13.14
C ASP A 45 7.02 -7.45 13.85
N ALA A 46 6.30 -8.10 14.76
CA ALA A 46 6.80 -9.27 15.51
C ALA A 46 6.98 -10.53 14.62
N GLY A 47 6.46 -10.52 13.39
CA GLY A 47 6.65 -11.58 12.39
C GLY A 47 7.99 -11.49 11.65
N THR A 48 8.65 -10.35 11.72
CA THR A 48 9.97 -10.11 11.11
C THR A 48 11.07 -10.05 12.20
N ARG A 49 12.34 -10.07 11.81
CA ARG A 49 13.46 -9.93 12.75
C ARG A 49 14.76 -9.54 12.07
N TRP A 50 15.66 -8.96 12.82
CA TRP A 50 17.08 -8.98 12.51
C TRP A 50 17.70 -10.27 13.03
N ALA A 51 18.53 -10.93 12.19
CA ALA A 51 19.30 -12.10 12.59
C ALA A 51 20.74 -12.01 12.12
N MET A 52 21.68 -12.37 13.00
CA MET A 52 23.12 -12.49 12.67
C MET A 52 23.73 -13.56 13.56
N GLN A 53 24.58 -14.39 12.96
CA GLN A 53 25.35 -15.41 13.68
C GLN A 53 26.65 -14.82 14.22
N GLY A 54 26.98 -15.13 15.45
CA GLY A 54 28.24 -14.79 16.11
C GLY A 54 28.05 -14.04 17.43
N ARG A 55 28.97 -14.31 18.37
CA ARG A 55 28.97 -13.63 19.67
C ARG A 55 29.47 -12.20 19.54
N GLY A 56 28.77 -11.27 20.17
CA GLY A 56 29.13 -9.84 20.11
C GLY A 56 28.69 -9.16 18.82
N THR A 57 27.77 -9.77 18.08
CA THR A 57 27.09 -9.09 16.96
C THR A 57 26.23 -7.95 17.49
N TRP A 58 26.17 -6.87 16.75
CA TRP A 58 25.47 -5.67 17.22
C TRP A 58 24.56 -5.07 16.16
N ILE A 59 23.53 -4.38 16.64
CA ILE A 59 22.64 -3.50 15.89
C ILE A 59 22.55 -2.16 16.59
N GLN A 60 22.50 -1.04 15.85
CA GLN A 60 22.43 0.29 16.42
C GLN A 60 21.54 1.22 15.61
N CYS A 61 21.04 2.27 16.26
CA CYS A 61 20.33 3.35 15.60
C CYS A 61 20.91 4.72 15.98
N GLU A 62 20.86 5.66 15.02
CA GLU A 62 21.06 7.10 15.23
C GLU A 62 19.71 7.78 15.32
N LEU A 63 19.57 8.71 16.24
CA LEU A 63 18.42 9.59 16.39
C LEU A 63 18.67 10.93 15.72
N ASP A 64 17.64 11.57 15.19
CA ASP A 64 17.74 12.88 14.55
C ASP A 64 18.13 14.01 15.53
N GLN A 65 17.87 13.80 16.82
CA GLN A 65 18.25 14.70 17.90
C GLN A 65 18.71 13.94 19.15
N GLU A 66 19.40 14.63 20.06
CA GLU A 66 19.76 14.09 21.37
C GLU A 66 18.50 13.95 22.24
N VAL A 67 18.31 12.78 22.83
CA VAL A 67 17.18 12.47 23.74
C VAL A 67 17.67 11.83 25.03
N GLU A 68 16.87 11.93 26.07
CA GLU A 68 17.11 11.20 27.31
C GLU A 68 16.58 9.77 27.19
N LEU A 69 17.49 8.80 27.25
CA LEU A 69 17.19 7.38 27.22
C LEU A 69 17.33 6.78 28.61
N SER A 70 16.30 6.11 29.09
CA SER A 70 16.27 5.46 30.41
C SER A 70 15.76 4.02 30.34
N ALA A 71 15.16 3.64 29.21
CA ALA A 71 14.63 2.30 28.98
C ALA A 71 14.61 1.98 27.49
N VAL A 72 14.63 0.68 27.16
CA VAL A 72 14.50 0.15 25.81
C VAL A 72 13.63 -1.11 25.84
N GLY A 73 12.64 -1.20 24.97
CA GLY A 73 11.88 -2.42 24.73
C GLY A 73 12.63 -3.33 23.74
N ILE A 74 12.83 -4.59 24.08
CA ILE A 74 13.47 -5.56 23.20
C ILE A 74 12.63 -6.84 23.17
N GLY A 75 12.34 -7.33 21.96
CA GLY A 75 11.72 -8.62 21.72
C GLY A 75 12.69 -9.55 20.99
N PHE A 76 12.98 -10.70 21.62
CA PHE A 76 13.75 -11.77 21.00
C PHE A 76 12.81 -12.84 20.42
N GLN A 77 13.23 -13.50 19.34
CA GLN A 77 12.41 -14.44 18.58
C GLN A 77 11.87 -15.62 19.44
N SER A 78 12.63 -16.11 20.40
CA SER A 78 12.23 -17.25 21.22
C SER A 78 12.16 -16.88 22.70
N ALA A 79 10.99 -17.09 23.31
CA ALA A 79 10.78 -16.97 24.74
C ALA A 79 11.41 -18.12 25.56
N GLU A 80 11.76 -19.24 24.92
CA GLU A 80 12.39 -20.37 25.58
C GLU A 80 13.90 -20.19 25.74
N ARG A 81 14.47 -19.20 25.03
CA ARG A 81 15.91 -18.91 25.03
C ARG A 81 16.24 -17.75 25.96
N ASN A 82 17.32 -17.89 26.71
CA ASN A 82 17.85 -16.77 27.48
C ASN A 82 19.02 -16.14 26.78
N TYR A 83 18.78 -14.95 26.15
CA TYR A 83 19.79 -14.17 25.43
C TYR A 83 20.60 -13.32 26.38
N SER A 84 21.92 -13.31 26.21
CA SER A 84 22.85 -12.41 26.88
C SER A 84 23.19 -11.23 25.96
N PHE A 85 23.03 -10.00 26.45
CA PHE A 85 23.21 -8.81 25.63
C PHE A 85 23.65 -7.59 26.44
N GLU A 86 24.13 -6.58 25.74
CA GLU A 86 24.55 -5.29 26.28
C GLU A 86 23.91 -4.13 25.54
N MET A 87 23.59 -3.08 26.30
CA MET A 87 23.13 -1.81 25.76
C MET A 87 24.14 -0.71 26.02
N THR A 88 24.54 0.01 24.97
CA THR A 88 25.44 1.16 25.06
C THR A 88 24.83 2.37 24.34
N THR A 89 25.17 3.57 24.78
CA THR A 89 24.74 4.84 24.19
C THR A 89 25.96 5.69 23.83
N SER A 90 25.77 6.59 22.84
CA SER A 90 26.80 7.50 22.37
C SER A 90 26.17 8.81 21.84
N ASN A 91 26.94 9.89 21.81
CA ASN A 91 26.54 11.15 21.18
C ASN A 91 27.17 11.37 19.81
N ASP A 92 28.26 10.66 19.50
CA ASP A 92 29.02 10.81 18.26
C ASP A 92 29.13 9.52 17.42
N GLY A 93 28.55 8.40 17.90
CA GLY A 93 28.61 7.09 17.27
C GLY A 93 29.99 6.42 17.32
N LYS A 94 30.99 7.05 17.96
CA LYS A 94 32.38 6.58 18.04
C LYS A 94 32.76 6.26 19.49
N ASN A 95 32.47 7.16 20.42
CA ASN A 95 32.76 7.02 21.82
C ASN A 95 31.51 6.50 22.56
N TRP A 96 31.59 5.26 23.07
CA TRP A 96 30.46 4.59 23.69
C TRP A 96 30.58 4.57 25.22
N ASN A 97 29.48 4.78 25.90
CA ASN A 97 29.40 4.71 27.36
C ASN A 97 29.57 3.24 27.84
N ASN A 98 29.82 3.08 29.16
CA ASN A 98 29.88 1.77 29.77
C ASN A 98 28.57 1.00 29.52
N PRO A 99 28.66 -0.29 29.11
CA PRO A 99 27.49 -1.07 28.78
C PRO A 99 26.63 -1.43 29.99
N ALA A 100 25.32 -1.40 29.80
CA ALA A 100 24.38 -2.11 30.67
C ALA A 100 24.29 -3.56 30.23
N LYS A 101 24.77 -4.50 31.05
CA LYS A 101 24.72 -5.97 30.81
C LYS A 101 23.40 -6.52 31.25
N LEU A 102 22.71 -7.23 30.37
CA LEU A 102 21.33 -7.68 30.56
C LEU A 102 21.15 -9.11 30.03
N GLN A 103 20.03 -9.73 30.48
CA GLN A 103 19.59 -11.04 29.99
C GLN A 103 18.10 -11.00 29.70
N SER A 104 17.63 -11.79 28.72
CA SER A 104 16.22 -11.84 28.33
C SER A 104 15.35 -12.63 29.29
N GLU A 105 15.95 -13.46 30.12
CA GLU A 105 15.31 -14.30 31.18
C GLU A 105 14.15 -15.16 30.63
N GLY A 106 14.20 -15.56 29.37
CA GLY A 106 13.17 -16.42 28.77
C GLY A 106 11.78 -15.78 28.70
N ARG A 107 11.69 -14.46 28.59
CA ARG A 107 10.39 -13.75 28.51
C ARG A 107 9.93 -13.61 27.04
N SER A 108 8.62 -13.77 26.83
CA SER A 108 7.98 -13.60 25.52
C SER A 108 7.63 -12.13 25.22
N GLY A 109 7.55 -11.81 23.93
CA GLY A 109 7.16 -10.48 23.44
C GLY A 109 8.22 -9.41 23.69
N VAL A 110 7.80 -8.15 23.67
CA VAL A 110 8.67 -7.00 23.90
C VAL A 110 8.79 -6.71 25.39
N VAL A 111 9.96 -6.92 25.95
CA VAL A 111 10.27 -6.66 27.37
C VAL A 111 11.00 -5.34 27.48
N THR A 112 10.58 -4.47 28.39
CA THR A 112 11.24 -3.19 28.65
C THR A 112 12.38 -3.37 29.67
N TYR A 113 13.59 -3.04 29.24
CA TYR A 113 14.80 -3.06 30.06
C TYR A 113 15.19 -1.64 30.46
N LYS A 114 15.43 -1.44 31.75
CA LYS A 114 15.97 -0.17 32.26
C LYS A 114 17.47 -0.07 31.95
N ILE A 115 17.90 1.08 31.47
CA ILE A 115 19.32 1.41 31.26
C ILE A 115 19.67 2.66 32.05
N PRO A 116 20.95 2.91 32.34
CA PRO A 116 21.36 4.17 32.99
C PRO A 116 20.87 5.37 32.21
N VAL A 117 20.20 6.31 32.86
CA VAL A 117 19.64 7.52 32.26
C VAL A 117 20.76 8.33 31.60
N ARG A 118 20.65 8.58 30.31
CA ARG A 118 21.64 9.33 29.51
C ARG A 118 20.99 10.09 28.39
N LYS A 119 21.49 11.28 28.12
CA LYS A 119 21.25 11.98 26.86
C LYS A 119 22.15 11.40 25.80
N ALA A 120 21.55 10.95 24.69
CA ALA A 120 22.26 10.28 23.60
C ALA A 120 21.60 10.47 22.25
N ARG A 121 22.39 10.40 21.18
CA ARG A 121 21.94 10.33 19.80
C ARG A 121 22.04 8.92 19.21
N TRP A 122 22.83 8.05 19.85
CA TRP A 122 23.08 6.70 19.37
C TRP A 122 22.77 5.69 20.47
N LEU A 123 22.15 4.60 20.07
CA LEU A 123 21.93 3.42 20.89
C LEU A 123 22.44 2.18 20.16
N ARG A 124 23.18 1.31 20.83
CA ARG A 124 23.64 0.02 20.31
C ARG A 124 23.22 -1.08 21.25
N LEU A 125 22.61 -2.13 20.65
CA LEU A 125 22.39 -3.44 21.26
C LEU A 125 23.48 -4.38 20.75
N THR A 126 24.25 -4.98 21.65
CA THR A 126 25.21 -6.05 21.34
C THR A 126 24.71 -7.36 21.92
N VAL A 127 24.58 -8.41 21.10
CA VAL A 127 24.04 -9.72 21.50
C VAL A 127 25.17 -10.75 21.50
N PHE A 128 25.27 -11.50 22.60
CA PHE A 128 26.28 -12.56 22.78
C PHE A 128 25.72 -13.97 22.56
N GLY A 129 24.54 -14.07 21.94
CA GLY A 129 23.84 -15.33 21.73
C GLY A 129 22.90 -15.68 22.86
N SER A 130 22.44 -16.90 22.88
CA SER A 130 21.57 -17.47 23.90
C SER A 130 22.22 -18.65 24.63
N ASN A 131 21.50 -19.23 25.59
CA ASN A 131 21.90 -20.49 26.20
C ASN A 131 21.97 -21.70 25.26
N GLU A 132 21.47 -21.56 24.00
CA GLU A 132 21.43 -22.65 23.04
C GLU A 132 22.41 -22.45 21.87
N ASN A 133 22.62 -21.18 21.43
CA ASN A 133 23.45 -20.88 20.27
C ASN A 133 23.92 -19.42 20.25
N ASP A 134 24.82 -19.12 19.30
CA ASP A 134 25.44 -17.81 19.16
C ASP A 134 24.69 -16.88 18.17
N TRP A 135 23.40 -17.11 17.93
CA TRP A 135 22.60 -16.26 17.07
C TRP A 135 21.99 -15.08 17.84
N ALA A 136 22.07 -13.91 17.23
CA ALA A 136 21.19 -12.79 17.57
C ALA A 136 19.93 -12.90 16.72
N ASN A 137 18.77 -12.94 17.39
CA ASN A 137 17.46 -12.98 16.75
C ASN A 137 16.54 -11.97 17.46
N VAL A 138 16.48 -10.74 16.94
CA VAL A 138 15.74 -9.64 17.55
C VAL A 138 14.60 -9.25 16.63
N HIS A 139 13.35 -9.45 17.05
CA HIS A 139 12.18 -9.08 16.26
C HIS A 139 11.70 -7.64 16.51
N THR A 140 12.03 -7.05 17.69
CA THR A 140 11.60 -5.68 17.97
C THR A 140 12.61 -4.97 18.87
N ILE A 141 12.96 -3.74 18.49
CA ILE A 141 13.60 -2.74 19.35
C ILE A 141 12.64 -1.54 19.41
N HIS A 142 12.12 -1.27 20.59
CA HIS A 142 11.19 -0.17 20.85
C HIS A 142 11.85 0.88 21.74
N LEU A 143 11.87 2.12 21.30
CA LEU A 143 12.40 3.25 22.06
C LEU A 143 11.21 4.10 22.54
N PRO A 144 10.90 4.13 23.85
CA PRO A 144 9.78 4.88 24.37
C PRO A 144 9.84 6.36 24.01
N GLY A 145 8.76 6.89 23.42
CA GLY A 145 8.69 8.31 23.02
C GLY A 145 9.44 8.68 21.74
N ILE A 146 10.02 7.70 21.05
CA ILE A 146 10.71 7.90 19.77
C ILE A 146 9.89 7.23 18.67
N THR A 147 9.57 7.97 17.64
CA THR A 147 8.85 7.45 16.49
C THR A 147 9.82 6.72 15.55
N PRO A 148 9.52 5.50 15.06
CA PRO A 148 10.25 4.95 13.93
C PRO A 148 10.17 5.97 12.78
N GLY A 149 11.32 6.41 12.27
CA GLY A 149 11.34 7.36 11.15
C GLY A 149 10.68 6.71 9.94
N VAL A 150 9.84 7.45 9.23
CA VAL A 150 9.34 7.03 7.92
C VAL A 150 10.54 7.05 6.96
N ALA A 151 10.86 5.92 6.34
CA ALA A 151 12.04 5.66 5.53
C ALA A 151 13.34 5.44 6.32
N LEU A 152 13.43 4.27 6.97
CA LEU A 152 14.71 3.73 7.40
C LEU A 152 15.40 3.15 6.15
N VAL A 153 16.15 3.98 5.43
CA VAL A 153 17.07 3.52 4.40
C VAL A 153 18.24 2.86 5.11
N GLN A 154 18.51 1.59 4.85
CA GLN A 154 19.71 0.92 5.31
C GLN A 154 20.94 1.68 4.81
N ASP A 155 21.73 2.26 5.72
CA ASP A 155 23.08 2.75 5.41
C ASP A 155 24.05 1.56 5.45
N VAL A 156 24.11 0.80 4.38
CA VAL A 156 25.10 -0.27 4.17
C VAL A 156 26.45 0.30 3.70
N GLY A 157 26.93 1.38 4.30
CA GLY A 157 28.26 1.92 4.00
C GLY A 157 28.44 2.49 2.60
N LYS A 158 27.38 2.66 1.83
CA LYS A 158 27.34 3.42 0.58
C LYS A 158 26.52 4.67 0.80
N LYS A 159 27.04 5.82 0.38
CA LYS A 159 26.23 7.05 0.30
C LYS A 159 24.94 6.71 -0.43
N PRO A 160 23.75 7.11 0.07
CA PRO A 160 22.50 6.85 -0.62
C PRO A 160 22.62 7.40 -2.05
N GLN A 161 22.48 6.53 -3.05
CA GLN A 161 22.46 6.94 -4.45
C GLN A 161 21.15 7.64 -4.81
N PHE A 162 20.16 7.52 -3.92
CA PHE A 162 18.82 8.07 -4.13
C PHE A 162 18.39 8.90 -2.93
N VAL A 163 17.80 10.04 -3.22
CA VAL A 163 17.07 10.85 -2.24
C VAL A 163 15.58 10.57 -2.46
N VAL A 164 14.91 10.09 -1.42
CA VAL A 164 13.46 9.91 -1.46
C VAL A 164 12.82 11.19 -0.92
N THR A 165 12.01 11.82 -1.75
CA THR A 165 11.25 13.03 -1.39
C THR A 165 9.75 12.76 -1.59
N GLU A 166 8.92 13.39 -0.78
CA GLU A 166 7.48 13.44 -1.01
C GLU A 166 7.23 14.39 -2.19
N TRP A 167 6.65 13.86 -3.27
CA TRP A 167 6.36 14.62 -4.48
C TRP A 167 4.95 15.23 -4.46
N ALA A 168 3.96 14.46 -3.98
CA ALA A 168 2.58 14.92 -3.87
C ALA A 168 1.90 14.30 -2.66
N THR A 169 1.03 15.08 -1.99
CA THR A 169 0.16 14.63 -0.92
C THR A 169 -1.17 15.38 -1.00
N ASP A 170 -2.26 14.64 -1.11
CA ASP A 170 -3.62 15.17 -1.14
C ASP A 170 -4.62 14.07 -0.76
N PRO A 171 -5.70 14.38 -0.01
CA PRO A 171 -6.75 13.40 0.26
C PRO A 171 -7.38 12.78 -0.99
N ALA A 172 -7.35 13.47 -2.15
CA ALA A 172 -7.87 12.93 -3.39
C ALA A 172 -7.09 11.72 -3.90
N ILE A 173 -5.77 11.68 -3.71
CA ILE A 173 -4.90 10.56 -4.10
C ILE A 173 -4.71 9.51 -3.00
N ALA A 174 -5.42 9.62 -1.88
CA ALA A 174 -5.37 8.61 -0.83
C ALA A 174 -5.88 7.25 -1.34
N ASN A 175 -5.27 6.16 -0.85
CA ASN A 175 -5.51 4.78 -1.29
C ASN A 175 -5.16 4.53 -2.77
N THR A 176 -4.09 5.12 -3.25
CA THR A 176 -3.55 4.84 -4.59
C THR A 176 -3.21 3.35 -4.73
N VAL A 177 -3.68 2.75 -5.84
CA VAL A 177 -3.47 1.32 -6.17
C VAL A 177 -2.55 1.17 -7.37
N ALA A 178 -2.71 2.02 -8.38
CA ALA A 178 -1.88 1.99 -9.58
C ALA A 178 -1.41 3.41 -9.92
N ILE A 179 -0.24 3.49 -10.54
CA ILE A 179 0.37 4.74 -10.98
C ILE A 179 1.03 4.55 -12.36
N SER A 180 0.88 5.55 -13.21
CA SER A 180 1.62 5.67 -14.47
C SER A 180 2.06 7.13 -14.65
N VAL A 181 3.21 7.35 -15.26
CA VAL A 181 3.75 8.69 -15.52
C VAL A 181 3.91 8.85 -17.02
N ASP A 182 3.46 9.97 -17.56
CA ASP A 182 3.61 10.28 -18.99
C ASP A 182 4.96 10.95 -19.30
N ASP A 183 5.22 11.18 -20.60
CA ASP A 183 6.46 11.78 -21.08
C ASP A 183 6.69 13.24 -20.62
N GLN A 184 5.67 13.87 -20.03
CA GLN A 184 5.75 15.24 -19.50
C GLN A 184 5.87 15.25 -17.97
N GLY A 185 6.04 14.08 -17.33
CA GLY A 185 6.21 13.95 -15.89
C GLY A 185 4.91 14.08 -15.10
N ARG A 186 3.74 14.04 -15.74
CA ARG A 186 2.44 14.03 -15.06
C ARG A 186 2.14 12.60 -14.61
N ALA A 187 1.79 12.43 -13.34
CA ALA A 187 1.38 11.15 -12.80
C ALA A 187 -0.14 10.96 -12.92
N TYR A 188 -0.54 9.76 -13.29
CA TYR A 188 -1.93 9.32 -13.28
C TYR A 188 -2.06 8.21 -12.26
N VAL A 189 -3.01 8.35 -11.35
CA VAL A 189 -3.21 7.41 -10.25
C VAL A 189 -4.65 6.95 -10.17
N THR A 190 -4.85 5.69 -9.76
CA THR A 190 -6.18 5.20 -9.37
C THR A 190 -6.30 5.20 -7.87
N ALA A 191 -7.35 5.82 -7.32
CA ALA A 191 -7.65 5.88 -5.90
C ALA A 191 -8.82 4.95 -5.58
N ALA A 192 -8.54 3.83 -4.88
CA ALA A 192 -9.51 2.78 -4.57
C ALA A 192 -10.13 2.97 -3.17
N ARG A 193 -11.30 3.57 -3.12
CA ARG A 193 -12.07 3.81 -1.88
C ARG A 193 -13.22 2.84 -1.67
N ARG A 194 -13.59 2.09 -2.73
CA ARG A 194 -14.72 1.16 -2.71
C ARG A 194 -14.42 -0.15 -2.00
N ARG A 195 -13.15 -0.56 -1.94
CA ARG A 195 -12.72 -1.82 -1.32
C ARG A 195 -13.17 -1.90 0.14
N LYS A 196 -13.84 -3.01 0.51
CA LYS A 196 -14.43 -3.25 1.85
C LYS A 196 -15.52 -2.23 2.24
N GLN A 197 -15.90 -1.33 1.35
CA GLN A 197 -16.95 -0.33 1.57
C GLN A 197 -18.16 -0.58 0.66
N SER A 198 -17.94 -0.62 -0.64
CA SER A 198 -18.98 -0.74 -1.66
C SER A 198 -18.69 -1.84 -2.70
N SER A 199 -17.55 -2.52 -2.61
CA SER A 199 -17.24 -3.71 -3.39
C SER A 199 -17.44 -4.94 -2.52
N LEU A 200 -18.30 -5.86 -2.95
CA LEU A 200 -18.59 -7.10 -2.24
C LEU A 200 -17.49 -8.14 -2.48
N ASP A 201 -17.34 -9.07 -1.54
CA ASP A 201 -16.33 -10.13 -1.56
C ASP A 201 -16.99 -11.45 -1.16
N ILE A 202 -16.92 -12.45 -2.04
CA ILE A 202 -17.62 -13.74 -1.85
C ILE A 202 -17.15 -14.47 -0.59
N ARG A 203 -15.93 -14.20 -0.10
CA ARG A 203 -15.41 -14.77 1.15
C ARG A 203 -16.24 -14.40 2.38
N ASN A 204 -16.92 -13.27 2.33
CA ASN A 204 -17.82 -12.81 3.37
C ASN A 204 -19.27 -13.29 3.17
N HIS A 205 -19.56 -13.99 2.06
CA HIS A 205 -20.91 -14.35 1.62
C HIS A 205 -20.93 -15.76 1.04
N GLN A 206 -20.44 -16.74 1.81
CA GLN A 206 -20.29 -18.14 1.38
C GLN A 206 -21.62 -18.82 0.98
N ASP A 207 -22.74 -18.35 1.54
CA ASP A 207 -24.09 -18.79 1.19
C ASP A 207 -24.49 -18.40 -0.25
N LEU A 208 -23.81 -17.42 -0.84
CA LEU A 208 -24.08 -16.90 -2.19
C LEU A 208 -23.26 -17.59 -3.28
N VAL A 209 -22.28 -18.43 -2.95
CA VAL A 209 -21.34 -19.04 -3.91
C VAL A 209 -22.05 -19.73 -5.06
N LYS A 210 -23.10 -20.53 -4.80
CA LYS A 210 -23.84 -21.22 -5.87
C LYS A 210 -24.52 -20.25 -6.83
N LYS A 211 -25.08 -19.16 -6.32
CA LYS A 211 -25.72 -18.14 -7.14
C LYS A 211 -24.68 -17.36 -7.93
N ASP A 212 -23.58 -16.95 -7.29
CA ASP A 212 -22.50 -16.25 -7.94
C ASP A 212 -21.92 -17.05 -9.11
N LEU A 213 -21.59 -18.33 -8.89
CA LEU A 213 -21.07 -19.23 -9.93
C LEU A 213 -22.08 -19.55 -11.05
N SER A 214 -23.36 -19.27 -10.86
CA SER A 214 -24.38 -19.45 -11.91
C SER A 214 -24.49 -18.25 -12.86
N LEU A 215 -23.85 -17.13 -12.53
CA LEU A 215 -23.87 -15.94 -13.36
C LEU A 215 -22.96 -16.11 -14.58
N THR A 216 -23.36 -15.53 -15.69
CA THR A 216 -22.63 -15.60 -16.96
C THR A 216 -22.31 -14.23 -17.55
N THR A 217 -22.98 -13.18 -17.06
CA THR A 217 -22.79 -11.80 -17.50
C THR A 217 -22.81 -10.81 -16.33
N VAL A 218 -22.25 -9.63 -16.54
CA VAL A 218 -22.30 -8.51 -15.59
C VAL A 218 -23.74 -8.03 -15.39
N GLU A 219 -24.56 -8.05 -16.44
CA GLU A 219 -25.98 -7.66 -16.40
C GLU A 219 -26.80 -8.59 -15.51
N GLU A 220 -26.52 -9.89 -15.56
CA GLU A 220 -27.16 -10.87 -14.64
C GLU A 220 -26.76 -10.59 -13.19
N ARG A 221 -25.48 -10.28 -12.94
CA ARG A 221 -25.03 -9.88 -11.61
C ARG A 221 -25.70 -8.59 -11.15
N ARG A 222 -25.82 -7.60 -12.03
CA ARG A 222 -26.50 -6.33 -11.76
C ARG A 222 -27.96 -6.54 -11.38
N ALA A 223 -28.68 -7.33 -12.17
CA ALA A 223 -30.09 -7.67 -11.89
C ALA A 223 -30.23 -8.41 -10.55
N TRP A 224 -29.35 -9.38 -10.31
CA TRP A 224 -29.33 -10.10 -9.04
C TRP A 224 -29.02 -9.19 -7.85
N TYR A 225 -28.06 -8.29 -7.93
CA TYR A 225 -27.74 -7.33 -6.85
C TYR A 225 -28.95 -6.44 -6.53
N ARG A 226 -29.61 -5.92 -7.54
CA ARG A 226 -30.79 -5.06 -7.36
C ARG A 226 -31.96 -5.78 -6.69
N GLU A 227 -32.15 -7.04 -6.99
CA GLU A 227 -33.18 -7.88 -6.36
C GLU A 227 -32.73 -8.33 -4.96
N TYR A 228 -31.59 -8.99 -4.87
CA TYR A 228 -31.14 -9.70 -3.67
C TYR A 228 -30.73 -8.76 -2.53
N LEU A 229 -30.10 -7.63 -2.83
CA LEU A 229 -29.55 -6.74 -1.79
C LEU A 229 -30.60 -5.87 -1.12
N THR A 230 -31.81 -5.82 -1.65
CA THR A 230 -32.90 -5.01 -1.06
C THR A 230 -33.30 -5.57 0.31
N GLY A 231 -33.27 -4.72 1.34
CA GLY A 231 -33.66 -5.06 2.71
C GLY A 231 -32.67 -5.93 3.48
N LYS A 232 -31.42 -6.03 3.03
CA LYS A 232 -30.39 -6.83 3.73
C LYS A 232 -29.78 -6.04 4.90
N ASN A 233 -29.96 -6.53 6.11
CA ASN A 233 -29.48 -5.88 7.33
C ASN A 233 -27.96 -5.71 7.43
N TRP A 234 -27.18 -6.52 6.69
CA TRP A 234 -25.73 -6.44 6.68
C TRP A 234 -25.18 -5.37 5.73
N ILE A 235 -26.01 -4.76 4.87
CA ILE A 235 -25.63 -3.58 4.08
C ILE A 235 -25.85 -2.34 4.96
N PRO A 236 -24.83 -1.49 5.19
CA PRO A 236 -25.00 -0.22 5.85
C PRO A 236 -25.83 0.73 4.97
N ASP A 237 -26.76 1.49 5.56
CA ASP A 237 -27.41 2.62 4.89
C ASP A 237 -26.37 3.76 4.73
N ARG A 238 -25.72 3.79 3.57
CA ARG A 238 -24.63 4.74 3.28
C ARG A 238 -25.13 6.01 2.62
N ASN A 239 -26.25 5.93 1.90
CA ASN A 239 -26.86 7.08 1.23
C ASN A 239 -27.79 7.86 2.15
N GLY A 240 -28.14 7.32 3.34
CA GLY A 240 -28.96 7.97 4.35
C GLY A 240 -30.44 8.08 4.00
N ASP A 241 -30.95 7.26 3.06
CA ASP A 241 -32.35 7.28 2.63
C ASP A 241 -33.28 6.42 3.50
N GLY A 242 -32.72 5.71 4.50
CA GLY A 242 -33.43 4.82 5.41
C GLY A 242 -33.66 3.42 4.83
N ALA A 243 -33.33 3.17 3.57
CA ALA A 243 -33.31 1.85 2.96
C ALA A 243 -31.92 1.22 3.05
N ARG A 244 -31.84 -0.11 2.95
CA ARG A 244 -30.59 -0.85 2.85
C ARG A 244 -30.65 -1.69 1.61
N ASP A 245 -29.99 -1.24 0.56
CA ASP A 245 -30.10 -1.89 -0.73
C ASP A 245 -28.85 -1.66 -1.61
N TRP A 246 -28.95 -2.02 -2.87
CA TRP A 246 -27.88 -1.89 -3.86
C TRP A 246 -27.42 -0.43 -4.07
N ARG A 247 -28.23 0.61 -3.77
CA ARG A 247 -27.88 2.02 -3.93
C ARG A 247 -26.77 2.41 -2.94
N ASP A 248 -26.72 1.76 -1.78
CA ASP A 248 -25.66 1.96 -0.79
C ASP A 248 -24.26 1.58 -1.32
N LEU A 249 -24.20 0.68 -2.32
CA LEU A 249 -22.96 0.34 -2.99
C LEU A 249 -22.49 1.41 -3.98
N THR A 250 -23.31 2.40 -4.29
CA THR A 250 -22.98 3.46 -5.26
C THR A 250 -22.44 4.74 -4.61
N VAL A 251 -22.41 4.82 -3.29
CA VAL A 251 -22.01 6.03 -2.54
C VAL A 251 -20.50 6.24 -2.60
N GLN A 252 -19.71 5.19 -2.34
CA GLN A 252 -18.25 5.28 -2.42
C GLN A 252 -17.78 5.19 -3.87
N LYS A 253 -16.84 6.04 -4.21
CA LYS A 253 -16.31 6.18 -5.58
C LYS A 253 -14.83 5.85 -5.61
N ASP A 254 -14.41 5.06 -6.58
CA ASP A 254 -13.03 5.02 -7.02
C ASP A 254 -12.81 6.09 -8.08
N SER A 255 -11.61 6.59 -8.21
CA SER A 255 -11.30 7.69 -9.14
C SER A 255 -10.01 7.41 -9.89
N VAL A 256 -9.91 7.95 -11.11
CA VAL A 256 -8.64 8.15 -11.80
C VAL A 256 -8.30 9.64 -11.80
N ILE A 257 -7.07 9.97 -11.44
CA ILE A 257 -6.65 11.33 -11.08
C ILE A 257 -5.32 11.63 -11.76
N GLN A 258 -5.22 12.80 -12.41
CA GLN A 258 -3.96 13.37 -12.85
C GLN A 258 -3.37 14.23 -11.74
N VAL A 259 -2.06 14.08 -11.52
CA VAL A 259 -1.26 14.91 -10.63
C VAL A 259 -0.11 15.50 -11.43
N ALA A 260 0.04 16.81 -11.42
CA ALA A 260 1.08 17.50 -12.17
C ALA A 260 1.82 18.53 -11.31
N ASP A 261 3.09 18.68 -11.58
CA ASP A 261 3.90 19.81 -11.13
C ASP A 261 3.70 20.94 -12.13
N LYS A 262 2.92 21.93 -11.77
CA LYS A 262 2.50 22.98 -12.69
C LYS A 262 3.46 24.17 -12.72
N ASP A 263 4.13 24.43 -11.62
CA ASP A 263 5.05 25.58 -11.47
C ASP A 263 6.54 25.19 -11.58
N GLY A 264 6.84 23.90 -11.66
CA GLY A 264 8.18 23.36 -11.87
C GLY A 264 9.04 23.36 -10.59
N ASP A 265 8.41 23.36 -9.41
CA ASP A 265 9.12 23.36 -8.12
C ASP A 265 9.55 21.96 -7.65
N GLY A 266 9.19 20.91 -8.41
CA GLY A 266 9.48 19.52 -8.09
C GLY A 266 8.42 18.86 -7.20
N LYS A 267 7.19 19.44 -7.12
CA LYS A 267 6.05 18.90 -6.39
C LYS A 267 4.81 18.81 -7.28
N GLY A 268 3.97 17.83 -7.00
CA GLY A 268 2.70 17.64 -7.69
C GLY A 268 1.55 18.27 -6.89
N GLU A 269 1.21 19.53 -7.21
CA GLU A 269 0.15 20.29 -6.55
C GLU A 269 -1.12 20.42 -7.39
N ALA A 270 -1.02 20.25 -8.72
CA ALA A 270 -2.17 20.35 -9.62
C ALA A 270 -2.87 18.98 -9.73
N ILE A 271 -4.01 18.84 -9.05
CA ILE A 271 -4.75 17.59 -8.94
C ILE A 271 -6.09 17.72 -9.67
N ARG A 272 -6.30 16.88 -10.70
CA ARG A 272 -7.51 16.88 -11.53
C ARG A 272 -8.06 15.47 -11.68
N THR A 273 -9.36 15.27 -11.45
CA THR A 273 -10.04 13.97 -11.60
C THR A 273 -10.49 13.77 -13.04
N LEU A 274 -10.03 12.70 -13.70
CA LEU A 274 -10.46 12.29 -15.02
C LEU A 274 -11.83 11.61 -14.97
N GLY A 275 -12.05 10.75 -13.98
CA GLY A 275 -13.29 10.01 -13.87
C GLY A 275 -13.50 9.34 -12.52
N GLU A 276 -14.77 9.01 -12.27
CA GLU A 276 -15.22 8.33 -11.06
C GLU A 276 -16.02 7.07 -11.41
N PHE A 277 -15.89 6.02 -10.59
CA PHE A 277 -16.48 4.71 -10.79
C PHE A 277 -17.25 4.28 -9.55
N HIS A 278 -18.58 4.11 -9.66
CA HIS A 278 -19.42 3.89 -8.48
C HIS A 278 -20.77 3.21 -8.74
N THR A 279 -20.92 2.39 -9.79
CA THR A 279 -22.14 1.59 -9.94
C THR A 279 -22.16 0.43 -8.95
N GLU A 280 -23.30 -0.21 -8.76
CA GLU A 280 -23.45 -1.36 -7.85
C GLU A 280 -22.58 -2.56 -8.24
N VAL A 281 -22.21 -2.68 -9.52
CA VAL A 281 -21.35 -3.72 -10.06
C VAL A 281 -19.92 -3.25 -10.31
N THR A 282 -19.60 -2.01 -10.01
CA THR A 282 -18.22 -1.52 -10.11
C THR A 282 -17.34 -2.23 -9.10
N GLY A 283 -16.25 -2.81 -9.58
CA GLY A 283 -15.19 -3.37 -8.76
C GLY A 283 -14.25 -2.29 -8.22
N ILE A 284 -12.95 -2.52 -8.37
CA ILE A 284 -11.91 -1.58 -7.96
C ILE A 284 -11.19 -1.06 -9.21
N ALA A 285 -10.93 0.25 -9.26
CA ALA A 285 -10.04 0.81 -10.27
C ALA A 285 -8.60 0.44 -9.91
N ALA A 286 -8.03 -0.57 -10.59
CA ALA A 286 -6.78 -1.21 -10.18
C ALA A 286 -5.66 -1.17 -11.23
N GLY A 287 -5.83 -0.49 -12.34
CA GLY A 287 -4.80 -0.35 -13.36
C GLY A 287 -4.89 0.99 -14.08
N VAL A 288 -3.76 1.58 -14.41
CA VAL A 288 -3.66 2.80 -15.21
C VAL A 288 -2.39 2.78 -16.05
N LEU A 289 -2.48 3.25 -17.28
CA LEU A 289 -1.36 3.44 -18.19
C LEU A 289 -1.52 4.77 -18.94
N ALA A 290 -0.58 5.66 -18.80
CA ALA A 290 -0.45 6.85 -19.62
C ALA A 290 0.48 6.58 -20.81
N VAL A 291 0.04 6.84 -22.00
CA VAL A 291 0.83 6.68 -23.23
C VAL A 291 0.41 7.70 -24.28
N ASN A 292 1.35 8.49 -24.77
CA ASN A 292 1.08 9.65 -25.66
C ASN A 292 0.07 10.63 -25.00
N SER A 293 -1.05 10.93 -25.69
CA SER A 293 -2.17 11.75 -25.17
C SER A 293 -3.29 10.92 -24.55
N ASP A 294 -3.09 9.62 -24.34
CA ASP A 294 -4.10 8.70 -23.86
C ASP A 294 -3.80 8.21 -22.45
N VAL A 295 -4.86 7.93 -21.69
CA VAL A 295 -4.79 7.25 -20.39
C VAL A 295 -5.76 6.08 -20.40
N PHE A 296 -5.22 4.87 -20.32
CA PHE A 296 -6.01 3.66 -20.21
C PHE A 296 -6.24 3.31 -18.75
N VAL A 297 -7.47 2.93 -18.41
CA VAL A 297 -7.89 2.66 -17.02
C VAL A 297 -8.63 1.34 -16.93
N ALA A 298 -8.16 0.47 -16.05
CA ALA A 298 -8.83 -0.76 -15.67
C ALA A 298 -9.73 -0.50 -14.45
N ALA A 299 -11.03 -0.38 -14.68
CA ALA A 299 -12.06 -0.11 -13.67
C ALA A 299 -13.29 -0.97 -13.91
N GLU A 300 -13.30 -2.19 -13.34
CA GLU A 300 -14.39 -3.17 -13.51
C GLU A 300 -15.79 -2.53 -13.43
N PRO A 301 -16.70 -2.87 -14.34
CA PRO A 301 -16.61 -3.89 -15.38
C PRO A 301 -16.01 -3.42 -16.71
N ASP A 302 -15.44 -2.21 -16.76
CA ASP A 302 -15.01 -1.54 -17.98
C ASP A 302 -13.48 -1.45 -18.06
N PHE A 303 -12.95 -1.55 -19.28
CA PHE A 303 -11.65 -1.08 -19.67
C PHE A 303 -11.84 0.20 -20.50
N LEU A 304 -11.23 1.28 -20.07
CA LEU A 304 -11.52 2.63 -20.51
C LEU A 304 -10.28 3.28 -21.14
N ARG A 305 -10.52 4.19 -22.08
CA ARG A 305 -9.54 5.13 -22.61
C ARG A 305 -10.02 6.55 -22.36
N TYR A 306 -9.15 7.38 -21.82
CA TYR A 306 -9.32 8.82 -21.75
C TYR A 306 -8.34 9.45 -22.73
N HIS A 307 -8.79 10.43 -23.52
CA HIS A 307 -8.02 11.08 -24.55
C HIS A 307 -8.05 12.60 -24.34
N ASP A 308 -6.89 13.24 -24.50
CA ASP A 308 -6.76 14.70 -24.53
C ASP A 308 -7.19 15.18 -25.92
N SER A 309 -8.44 15.66 -26.02
CA SER A 309 -9.06 15.96 -27.31
C SER A 309 -8.73 17.37 -27.82
N ASP A 310 -8.36 18.28 -26.93
CA ASP A 310 -8.07 19.69 -27.26
C ASP A 310 -6.59 20.08 -27.10
N GLY A 311 -5.76 19.16 -26.57
CA GLY A 311 -4.31 19.35 -26.44
C GLY A 311 -3.91 20.20 -25.24
N ASP A 312 -4.79 20.36 -24.22
CA ASP A 312 -4.51 21.14 -23.01
C ASP A 312 -3.67 20.36 -21.98
N GLY A 313 -3.38 19.09 -22.26
CA GLY A 313 -2.64 18.19 -21.38
C GLY A 313 -3.51 17.47 -20.36
N PHE A 314 -4.83 17.57 -20.48
CA PHE A 314 -5.78 16.84 -19.64
C PHE A 314 -6.71 15.95 -20.47
N PRO A 315 -6.67 14.62 -20.28
CA PRO A 315 -7.53 13.70 -21.00
C PRO A 315 -9.01 13.86 -20.59
N ASP A 316 -9.78 14.58 -21.36
CA ASP A 316 -11.17 14.96 -21.09
C ASP A 316 -12.21 14.08 -21.81
N ALA A 317 -11.86 13.49 -22.94
CA ALA A 317 -12.73 12.60 -23.68
C ALA A 317 -12.64 11.16 -23.17
N ARG A 318 -13.77 10.58 -22.75
CA ARG A 318 -13.85 9.21 -22.21
C ARG A 318 -14.49 8.25 -23.19
N GLU A 319 -13.87 7.11 -23.40
CA GLU A 319 -14.35 6.01 -24.22
C GLU A 319 -14.34 4.67 -23.45
N VAL A 320 -15.35 3.82 -23.69
CA VAL A 320 -15.35 2.42 -23.22
C VAL A 320 -14.73 1.56 -24.33
N VAL A 321 -13.51 1.09 -24.11
CA VAL A 321 -12.79 0.20 -25.04
C VAL A 321 -13.41 -1.20 -25.02
N ALA A 322 -13.66 -1.72 -23.82
CA ALA A 322 -14.30 -3.02 -23.61
C ALA A 322 -15.07 -3.03 -22.30
N THR A 323 -16.17 -3.77 -22.25
CA THR A 323 -16.99 -3.95 -21.06
C THR A 323 -17.39 -5.41 -20.90
N GLY A 324 -17.78 -5.83 -19.69
CA GLY A 324 -18.20 -7.21 -19.40
C GLY A 324 -17.17 -8.01 -18.61
N PHE A 325 -16.23 -7.34 -17.98
CA PHE A 325 -15.28 -7.92 -17.02
C PHE A 325 -15.92 -8.05 -15.64
N GLN A 326 -15.43 -9.00 -14.84
CA GLN A 326 -15.98 -9.31 -13.52
C GLN A 326 -17.45 -9.76 -13.57
N VAL A 327 -17.70 -10.93 -14.14
CA VAL A 327 -19.03 -11.57 -14.14
C VAL A 327 -19.46 -11.91 -12.72
N HIS A 328 -18.54 -12.39 -11.89
CA HIS A 328 -18.80 -12.81 -10.51
C HIS A 328 -18.49 -11.70 -9.48
N MET A 329 -19.10 -11.81 -8.30
CA MET A 329 -18.67 -11.11 -7.10
C MET A 329 -17.20 -11.45 -6.82
N GLY A 330 -16.88 -12.73 -6.81
CA GLY A 330 -15.53 -13.27 -6.72
C GLY A 330 -14.77 -12.84 -5.45
N GLN A 331 -13.48 -13.08 -5.44
CA GLN A 331 -12.61 -12.65 -4.35
C GLN A 331 -12.13 -11.21 -4.55
N GLY A 332 -12.21 -10.40 -3.50
CA GLY A 332 -11.65 -9.04 -3.53
C GLY A 332 -10.14 -9.08 -3.74
N GLY A 333 -9.66 -8.40 -4.78
CA GLY A 333 -8.26 -8.41 -5.21
C GLY A 333 -8.02 -9.12 -6.55
N HIS A 334 -8.94 -9.98 -7.03
CA HIS A 334 -8.84 -10.61 -8.34
C HIS A 334 -9.45 -9.69 -9.42
N ASN A 335 -8.88 -8.50 -9.56
CA ASN A 335 -9.48 -7.42 -10.34
C ASN A 335 -8.96 -7.35 -11.78
N LEU A 336 -9.61 -6.52 -12.57
CA LEU A 336 -9.06 -5.98 -13.81
C LEU A 336 -7.89 -5.05 -13.46
N SER A 337 -6.67 -5.34 -13.91
CA SER A 337 -5.45 -4.66 -13.48
C SER A 337 -4.32 -4.80 -14.52
N GLY A 338 -3.08 -4.53 -14.14
CA GLY A 338 -1.88 -4.84 -14.88
C GLY A 338 -1.80 -4.23 -16.27
N VAL A 339 -2.10 -2.92 -16.43
CA VAL A 339 -2.09 -2.26 -17.74
C VAL A 339 -0.67 -1.96 -18.19
N ALA A 340 -0.25 -2.46 -19.35
CA ALA A 340 1.08 -2.28 -19.90
C ALA A 340 1.08 -2.04 -21.42
N LEU A 341 2.06 -1.28 -21.91
CA LEU A 341 2.33 -1.15 -23.34
C LEU A 341 3.24 -2.29 -23.78
N GLY A 342 2.79 -3.07 -24.76
CA GLY A 342 3.59 -4.12 -25.36
C GLY A 342 4.60 -3.57 -26.40
N PRO A 343 5.66 -4.33 -26.69
CA PRO A 343 6.64 -3.96 -27.72
C PRO A 343 6.07 -3.99 -29.13
N ASP A 344 4.89 -4.57 -29.31
CA ASP A 344 4.10 -4.54 -30.55
C ASP A 344 3.26 -3.27 -30.70
N GLY A 345 3.35 -2.32 -29.75
CA GLY A 345 2.61 -1.07 -29.73
C GLY A 345 1.18 -1.19 -29.22
N ARG A 346 0.76 -2.36 -28.73
CA ARG A 346 -0.59 -2.60 -28.19
C ARG A 346 -0.65 -2.42 -26.70
N VAL A 347 -1.82 -2.07 -26.19
CA VAL A 347 -2.11 -2.00 -24.77
C VAL A 347 -2.62 -3.34 -24.29
N TYR A 348 -1.99 -3.85 -23.21
CA TYR A 348 -2.35 -5.11 -22.57
C TYR A 348 -2.92 -4.86 -21.18
N TRP A 349 -3.85 -5.70 -20.75
CA TRP A 349 -4.38 -5.69 -19.37
C TRP A 349 -4.76 -7.08 -18.92
N SER A 350 -4.74 -7.30 -17.62
CA SER A 350 -5.07 -8.59 -17.00
C SER A 350 -6.39 -8.56 -16.26
N LEU A 351 -7.01 -9.71 -16.13
CA LEU A 351 -8.22 -9.97 -15.34
C LEU A 351 -8.02 -11.22 -14.50
N GLY A 352 -8.35 -11.16 -13.22
CA GLY A 352 -8.44 -12.33 -12.36
C GLY A 352 -9.69 -13.20 -12.63
N ASP A 353 -9.86 -14.28 -11.85
CA ASP A 353 -10.86 -15.34 -12.07
C ASP A 353 -12.34 -14.96 -11.81
N LYS A 354 -12.62 -13.66 -11.72
CA LYS A 354 -14.01 -13.16 -11.63
C LYS A 354 -14.80 -13.29 -12.94
N GLY A 355 -14.16 -13.79 -13.98
CA GLY A 355 -14.77 -14.11 -15.25
C GLY A 355 -15.10 -12.91 -16.13
N HIS A 356 -15.42 -13.22 -17.38
CA HIS A 356 -15.75 -12.21 -18.39
C HIS A 356 -16.78 -12.67 -19.41
N TYR A 357 -17.59 -11.73 -19.86
CA TYR A 357 -18.41 -11.78 -21.06
C TYR A 357 -18.22 -10.48 -21.82
N VAL A 358 -17.19 -10.44 -22.66
CA VAL A 358 -16.78 -9.23 -23.37
C VAL A 358 -17.27 -9.29 -24.80
N LYS A 359 -18.03 -8.29 -25.21
CA LYS A 359 -18.39 -8.06 -26.63
C LYS A 359 -17.57 -6.90 -27.15
N THR A 360 -16.71 -7.17 -28.14
CA THR A 360 -15.87 -6.12 -28.74
C THR A 360 -16.67 -5.20 -29.65
N ARG A 361 -16.09 -4.07 -30.02
CA ARG A 361 -16.69 -3.11 -30.97
C ARG A 361 -16.96 -3.74 -32.34
N GLU A 362 -16.12 -4.68 -32.76
CA GLU A 362 -16.25 -5.44 -34.00
C GLU A 362 -17.25 -6.60 -33.91
N GLY A 363 -17.90 -6.79 -32.76
CA GLY A 363 -18.92 -7.80 -32.52
C GLY A 363 -18.39 -9.19 -32.13
N LYS A 364 -17.09 -9.34 -31.91
CA LYS A 364 -16.51 -10.60 -31.40
C LYS A 364 -16.87 -10.75 -29.93
N ILE A 365 -17.16 -11.98 -29.50
CA ILE A 365 -17.52 -12.30 -28.12
C ILE A 365 -16.44 -13.19 -27.51
N TYR A 366 -15.95 -12.79 -26.36
CA TYR A 366 -15.12 -13.59 -25.47
C TYR A 366 -15.90 -13.89 -24.20
N HIS A 367 -16.21 -15.15 -24.01
CA HIS A 367 -17.00 -15.60 -22.88
C HIS A 367 -16.26 -16.69 -22.11
N GLN A 368 -15.93 -16.39 -20.87
CA GLN A 368 -15.35 -17.35 -19.91
C GLN A 368 -15.66 -16.89 -18.49
N PRO A 369 -16.81 -17.30 -17.93
CA PRO A 369 -17.28 -16.71 -16.67
C PRO A 369 -16.47 -17.14 -15.44
N ASN A 370 -15.70 -18.22 -15.49
CA ASN A 370 -15.01 -18.81 -14.33
C ASN A 370 -13.49 -18.78 -14.46
N SER A 371 -12.94 -17.86 -15.23
CA SER A 371 -11.48 -17.74 -15.40
C SER A 371 -11.08 -16.31 -15.76
N GLY A 372 -9.90 -15.95 -15.35
CA GLY A 372 -9.23 -14.75 -15.78
C GLY A 372 -8.67 -14.83 -17.18
N GLY A 373 -7.92 -13.82 -17.57
CA GLY A 373 -7.29 -13.73 -18.87
C GLY A 373 -6.47 -12.46 -19.03
N ILE A 374 -5.61 -12.46 -20.05
CA ILE A 374 -4.95 -11.26 -20.53
C ILE A 374 -5.58 -10.84 -21.84
N PHE A 375 -5.88 -9.58 -21.95
CA PHE A 375 -6.47 -8.94 -23.14
C PHE A 375 -5.50 -7.92 -23.72
N ARG A 376 -5.67 -7.55 -24.97
CA ARG A 376 -4.95 -6.44 -25.59
C ARG A 376 -5.82 -5.75 -26.66
N CYS A 377 -5.45 -4.52 -27.01
CA CYS A 377 -6.05 -3.74 -28.10
C CYS A 377 -5.01 -2.82 -28.78
N GLU A 378 -5.38 -2.25 -29.91
CA GLU A 378 -4.63 -1.14 -30.49
C GLU A 378 -4.70 0.12 -29.60
N LEU A 379 -3.79 1.09 -29.80
CA LEU A 379 -3.78 2.35 -29.06
C LEU A 379 -5.06 3.17 -29.22
N ASP A 380 -5.76 3.01 -30.33
CA ASP A 380 -7.06 3.67 -30.57
C ASP A 380 -8.24 2.93 -29.90
N GLY A 381 -7.97 1.87 -29.15
CA GLY A 381 -8.98 1.03 -28.49
C GLY A 381 -9.65 0.01 -29.40
N SER A 382 -9.30 -0.06 -30.67
CA SER A 382 -9.82 -1.05 -31.61
C SER A 382 -9.15 -2.41 -31.48
N GLN A 383 -9.69 -3.43 -32.17
CA GLN A 383 -9.14 -4.78 -32.24
C GLN A 383 -8.90 -5.45 -30.88
N VAL A 384 -9.86 -5.30 -29.99
CA VAL A 384 -9.81 -5.97 -28.68
C VAL A 384 -9.76 -7.49 -28.88
N GLU A 385 -8.75 -8.12 -28.32
CA GLU A 385 -8.63 -9.58 -28.34
C GLU A 385 -8.19 -10.15 -26.98
N ARG A 386 -8.62 -11.37 -26.70
CA ARG A 386 -8.10 -12.13 -25.56
C ARG A 386 -6.79 -12.79 -25.98
N TYR A 387 -5.70 -12.39 -25.33
CA TYR A 387 -4.34 -12.87 -25.58
C TYR A 387 -4.08 -14.21 -24.91
N SER A 388 -4.48 -14.36 -23.64
CA SER A 388 -4.41 -15.61 -22.89
C SER A 388 -5.65 -15.85 -22.03
N SER A 389 -5.77 -17.02 -21.43
CA SER A 389 -6.85 -17.39 -20.53
C SER A 389 -6.41 -18.50 -19.58
N GLY A 390 -7.05 -18.57 -18.40
CA GLY A 390 -6.71 -19.53 -17.36
C GLY A 390 -6.10 -18.89 -16.12
N GLU A 391 -5.79 -17.61 -16.18
CA GLU A 391 -5.23 -16.86 -15.07
C GLU A 391 -6.21 -16.84 -13.88
N ARG A 392 -5.65 -16.97 -12.68
CA ARG A 392 -6.40 -16.84 -11.43
C ARG A 392 -6.41 -15.40 -10.93
N ASN A 393 -5.24 -14.77 -10.87
CA ASN A 393 -5.11 -13.41 -10.35
C ASN A 393 -3.84 -12.71 -10.84
N ALA A 394 -3.64 -12.65 -12.15
CA ALA A 394 -2.57 -11.87 -12.72
C ALA A 394 -2.72 -10.39 -12.34
N GLN A 395 -1.79 -9.83 -11.56
CA GLN A 395 -1.90 -8.47 -11.00
C GLN A 395 -1.21 -7.42 -11.84
N GLU A 396 -0.02 -7.74 -12.35
CA GLU A 396 0.81 -6.83 -13.13
C GLU A 396 1.35 -7.53 -14.37
N LEU A 397 1.63 -6.74 -15.39
CA LEU A 397 2.20 -7.18 -16.66
C LEU A 397 3.51 -6.44 -16.92
N ALA A 398 4.52 -7.17 -17.38
CA ALA A 398 5.78 -6.59 -17.81
C ALA A 398 6.32 -7.32 -19.04
N PHE A 399 7.04 -6.59 -19.89
CA PHE A 399 7.73 -7.17 -21.05
C PHE A 399 9.24 -7.10 -20.86
N ASP A 400 9.93 -8.15 -21.27
CA ASP A 400 11.39 -8.09 -21.40
C ASP A 400 11.83 -7.46 -22.73
N ALA A 401 13.14 -7.30 -22.90
CA ALA A 401 13.75 -6.75 -24.12
C ALA A 401 13.54 -7.63 -25.38
N HIS A 402 13.07 -8.85 -25.22
CA HIS A 402 12.78 -9.79 -26.30
C HIS A 402 11.29 -9.86 -26.65
N GLY A 403 10.45 -9.10 -25.92
CA GLY A 403 9.01 -9.09 -26.13
C GLY A 403 8.27 -10.23 -25.42
N ASN A 404 8.90 -10.94 -24.49
CA ASN A 404 8.21 -11.92 -23.67
C ASN A 404 7.39 -11.20 -22.61
N LEU A 405 6.11 -11.57 -22.50
CA LEU A 405 5.20 -11.09 -21.48
C LEU A 405 5.34 -11.92 -20.21
N PHE A 406 5.55 -11.23 -19.10
CA PHE A 406 5.57 -11.80 -17.75
C PHE A 406 4.42 -11.27 -16.93
N SER A 407 3.85 -12.15 -16.13
CA SER A 407 2.88 -11.82 -15.10
C SER A 407 3.15 -12.63 -13.85
N MET A 408 2.79 -12.09 -12.70
CA MET A 408 2.74 -12.85 -11.45
C MET A 408 1.30 -13.23 -11.15
N ASP A 409 1.04 -14.51 -11.14
CA ASP A 409 -0.25 -15.06 -10.75
C ASP A 409 -0.08 -15.79 -9.41
N ASN A 410 -0.82 -15.36 -8.39
CA ASN A 410 -0.78 -16.06 -7.11
C ASN A 410 -1.67 -17.30 -7.16
N ASP A 411 -1.09 -18.46 -6.93
CA ASP A 411 -1.82 -19.72 -6.85
C ASP A 411 -2.59 -19.84 -5.51
N GLY A 412 -3.48 -20.84 -5.45
CA GLY A 412 -4.15 -21.21 -4.21
C GLY A 412 -3.14 -21.73 -3.17
N ASP A 413 -3.41 -21.45 -1.90
CA ASP A 413 -2.55 -21.83 -0.77
C ASP A 413 -2.61 -23.35 -0.47
N TYR A 414 -2.74 -24.20 -1.49
CA TYR A 414 -2.73 -25.64 -1.35
C TYR A 414 -1.46 -26.23 -1.94
N PRO A 415 -0.79 -27.13 -1.20
CA PRO A 415 0.38 -27.84 -1.70
C PRO A 415 0.06 -28.77 -2.87
#